data_839cd21f84a4ddd6cd0cc5546394ea81
#
_entry.id   839cd21f84a4ddd6cd0cc5546394ea81
#
_cell.length_a   1.000
_cell.length_b   1.000
_cell.length_c   1.000
_cell.angle_alpha   90.00
_cell.angle_beta   90.00
_cell.angle_gamma   90.00
#
_symmetry.space_group_name_H-M   'P 1'
#
loop_
_entity.id
_entity.type
_entity.pdbx_description
1 polymer ?
#
loop_
_entity_poly.entity_id
_entity_poly.type
_entity_poly.pdbx_seq_one_letter_code
_entity_poly.pdbx_strand_id
1 'polypeptide(L)'
;MRSPLQNTKGGVFVPVKYRLDILAALKGAGYNSTRIRNEKVMGQATLTQLRRGELVSWKNIGTICHLLQCQPGDILEYVEADHGEHKKD
;
A
#
# COMPACT_ATOMS: atom_id res chain seq x y z
N MET A 1 8.39 24.16 -1.59
CA MET A 1 7.84 23.04 -1.35
C MET A 1 8.49 22.25 -0.33
N ARG A 2 7.75 21.80 0.54
CA ARG A 2 8.29 21.15 1.61
C ARG A 2 8.25 19.68 1.45
N SER A 3 9.29 18.99 1.73
CA SER A 3 9.32 17.55 1.66
C SER A 3 8.55 16.94 2.81
N PRO A 4 7.69 15.98 2.55
CA PRO A 4 6.98 15.34 3.65
C PRO A 4 7.91 14.58 4.58
N LEU A 5 9.12 14.29 4.14
CA LEU A 5 10.05 13.57 4.99
C LEU A 5 10.49 14.37 6.19
N GLN A 6 10.29 15.68 6.13
CA GLN A 6 10.73 16.51 7.23
C GLN A 6 9.85 16.42 8.46
N ASN A 7 8.74 15.71 8.33
CA ASN A 7 7.79 15.65 9.42
C ASN A 7 7.80 14.34 10.16
N THR A 8 8.87 13.60 10.06
CA THR A 8 8.84 12.25 10.60
C THR A 8 9.47 12.12 11.96
N LYS A 9 9.76 13.22 12.59
CA LYS A 9 10.40 13.10 13.86
C LYS A 9 9.48 12.49 14.89
N GLY A 10 10.02 11.81 15.81
CA GLY A 10 9.24 11.24 16.89
C GLY A 10 8.44 10.03 16.54
N GLY A 11 8.58 9.49 15.36
CA GLY A 11 7.84 8.31 15.00
C GLY A 11 7.81 8.11 13.53
N VAL A 12 7.15 7.04 13.14
CA VAL A 12 7.04 6.71 11.74
C VAL A 12 5.68 7.17 11.25
N PHE A 13 5.69 8.12 10.36
CA PHE A 13 4.47 8.55 9.72
C PHE A 13 4.60 8.28 8.24
N VAL A 14 3.70 7.48 7.71
CA VAL A 14 3.71 7.16 6.30
C VAL A 14 2.48 7.80 5.69
N PRO A 15 2.65 8.87 4.93
CA PRO A 15 1.51 9.62 4.39
C PRO A 15 0.88 8.99 3.16
N VAL A 16 1.16 7.73 2.92
CA VAL A 16 0.58 7.00 1.79
C VAL A 16 -0.08 5.75 2.33
N LYS A 17 -1.28 5.47 1.89
CA LYS A 17 -1.96 4.27 2.33
C LYS A 17 -2.70 3.65 1.16
N TYR A 18 -3.21 2.45 1.36
CA TYR A 18 -4.00 1.79 0.35
C TYR A 18 -5.41 2.38 0.35
N ARG A 19 -5.96 2.53 -0.83
CA ARG A 19 -7.32 3.02 -0.99
C ARG A 19 -8.36 1.93 -0.81
N LEU A 20 -7.90 0.68 -0.82
CA LEU A 20 -8.80 -0.44 -0.75
C LEU A 20 -8.05 -1.62 -0.13
N ASP A 21 -8.78 -2.68 0.14
CA ASP A 21 -8.19 -3.91 0.67
C ASP A 21 -7.55 -4.65 -0.50
N ILE A 22 -6.22 -4.60 -0.56
CA ILE A 22 -5.49 -5.17 -1.69
C ILE A 22 -5.71 -6.67 -1.82
N LEU A 23 -5.68 -7.40 -0.70
CA LEU A 23 -5.86 -8.85 -0.78
C LEU A 23 -7.27 -9.20 -1.22
N ALA A 24 -8.25 -8.43 -0.79
CA ALA A 24 -9.62 -8.67 -1.23
C ALA A 24 -9.76 -8.39 -2.72
N ALA A 25 -9.11 -7.32 -3.20
CA ALA A 25 -9.15 -6.98 -4.61
C ALA A 25 -8.48 -8.07 -5.45
N LEU A 26 -7.34 -8.57 -4.98
CA LEU A 26 -6.64 -9.64 -5.69
C LEU A 26 -7.48 -10.91 -5.72
N LYS A 27 -8.12 -11.23 -4.61
CA LYS A 27 -8.97 -12.40 -4.55
C LYS A 27 -10.13 -12.26 -5.54
N GLY A 28 -10.71 -11.07 -5.62
CA GLY A 28 -11.79 -10.81 -6.55
C GLY A 28 -11.34 -10.95 -8.00
N ALA A 29 -10.05 -10.73 -8.26
CA ALA A 29 -9.50 -10.88 -9.61
C ALA A 29 -9.00 -12.30 -9.88
N GLY A 30 -9.22 -13.22 -8.94
CA GLY A 30 -8.82 -14.61 -9.14
C GLY A 30 -7.49 -14.97 -8.48
N TYR A 31 -6.92 -14.06 -7.70
CA TYR A 31 -5.62 -14.30 -7.08
C TYR A 31 -5.75 -14.34 -5.57
N ASN A 32 -6.26 -15.45 -5.02
CA ASN A 32 -6.31 -15.57 -3.58
C ASN A 32 -4.91 -15.85 -3.04
N SER A 33 -4.75 -15.82 -1.73
CA SER A 33 -3.45 -15.98 -1.11
C SER A 33 -2.79 -17.30 -1.45
N THR A 34 -3.58 -18.36 -1.54
CA THR A 34 -3.04 -19.67 -1.87
C THR A 34 -2.44 -19.67 -3.27
N ARG A 35 -3.15 -19.10 -4.24
CA ARG A 35 -2.65 -19.05 -5.60
C ARG A 35 -1.40 -18.18 -5.69
N ILE A 36 -1.41 -17.03 -5.03
CA ILE A 36 -0.26 -16.15 -5.03
C ILE A 36 0.96 -16.88 -4.48
N ARG A 37 0.77 -17.62 -3.42
CA ARG A 37 1.87 -18.35 -2.80
C ARG A 37 2.34 -19.50 -3.68
N ASN A 38 1.40 -20.26 -4.22
CA ASN A 38 1.74 -21.42 -5.04
C ASN A 38 2.44 -21.03 -6.34
N GLU A 39 2.03 -19.94 -6.93
CA GLU A 39 2.63 -19.44 -8.17
C GLU A 39 3.81 -18.53 -7.91
N LYS A 40 4.14 -18.33 -6.64
CA LYS A 40 5.30 -17.52 -6.25
C LYS A 40 5.24 -16.11 -6.82
N VAL A 41 4.04 -15.57 -6.87
CA VAL A 41 3.83 -14.22 -7.37
C VAL A 41 4.44 -13.21 -6.41
N MET A 42 4.21 -13.43 -5.10
CA MET A 42 4.79 -12.59 -4.05
C MET A 42 5.11 -13.48 -2.89
N GLY A 43 6.08 -13.07 -2.09
CA GLY A 43 6.49 -13.86 -0.93
C GLY A 43 5.53 -13.72 0.23
N GLN A 44 5.74 -14.59 1.21
CA GLN A 44 4.90 -14.62 2.39
C GLN A 44 4.99 -13.31 3.19
N ALA A 45 6.19 -12.73 3.26
CA ALA A 45 6.36 -11.49 3.98
C ALA A 45 5.54 -10.36 3.36
N THR A 46 5.49 -10.33 2.01
CA THR A 46 4.71 -9.33 1.31
C THR A 46 3.22 -9.51 1.58
N LEU A 47 2.76 -10.75 1.58
CA LEU A 47 1.35 -11.02 1.87
C LEU A 47 0.99 -10.58 3.29
N THR A 48 1.90 -10.81 4.23
CA THR A 48 1.68 -10.38 5.60
C THR A 48 1.61 -8.87 5.70
N GLN A 49 2.49 -8.17 4.97
CA GLN A 49 2.47 -6.71 4.96
C GLN A 49 1.15 -6.20 4.39
N LEU A 50 0.69 -6.80 3.30
CA LEU A 50 -0.58 -6.38 2.71
C LEU A 50 -1.75 -6.62 3.65
N ARG A 51 -1.70 -7.73 4.39
CA ARG A 51 -2.75 -8.05 5.34
C ARG A 51 -2.82 -7.01 6.45
N ARG A 52 -1.67 -6.46 6.82
CA ARG A 52 -1.60 -5.44 7.86
C ARG A 52 -1.80 -4.03 7.35
N GLY A 53 -1.93 -3.86 6.05
CA GLY A 53 -2.07 -2.54 5.47
C GLY A 53 -0.75 -1.79 5.34
N GLU A 54 0.38 -2.50 5.45
CA GLU A 54 1.69 -1.89 5.32
C GLU A 54 2.09 -1.79 3.86
N LEU A 55 2.86 -0.77 3.54
CA LEU A 55 3.33 -0.61 2.17
C LEU A 55 4.38 -1.65 1.84
N VAL A 56 4.40 -2.05 0.60
CA VAL A 56 5.36 -3.03 0.12
C VAL A 56 6.30 -2.33 -0.88
N SER A 57 7.27 -3.08 -1.38
CA SER A 57 8.26 -2.49 -2.28
C SER A 57 7.60 -2.03 -3.59
N TRP A 58 8.26 -1.13 -4.28
CA TRP A 58 7.78 -0.66 -5.57
C TRP A 58 7.58 -1.82 -6.54
N LYS A 59 8.47 -2.81 -6.48
CA LYS A 59 8.35 -3.97 -7.34
C LYS A 59 7.03 -4.67 -7.08
N ASN A 60 6.67 -4.84 -5.81
CA ASN A 60 5.44 -5.51 -5.48
C ASN A 60 4.22 -4.67 -5.81
N ILE A 61 4.33 -3.36 -5.69
CA ILE A 61 3.25 -2.47 -6.13
C ILE A 61 3.01 -2.68 -7.63
N GLY A 62 4.11 -2.77 -8.39
CA GLY A 62 3.99 -3.02 -9.82
C GLY A 62 3.31 -4.33 -10.12
N THR A 63 3.65 -5.37 -9.38
CA THR A 63 3.03 -6.67 -9.55
C THR A 63 1.52 -6.61 -9.28
N ILE A 64 1.15 -5.93 -8.20
CA ILE A 64 -0.27 -5.78 -7.87
C ILE A 64 -1.00 -5.04 -8.98
N CYS A 65 -0.42 -3.97 -9.46
CA CYS A 65 -1.03 -3.21 -10.55
C CYS A 65 -1.20 -4.07 -11.80
N HIS A 66 -0.21 -4.89 -12.09
CA HIS A 66 -0.30 -5.77 -13.23
C HIS A 66 -1.45 -6.77 -13.08
N LEU A 67 -1.55 -7.38 -11.90
CA LEU A 67 -2.58 -8.38 -11.67
C LEU A 67 -3.98 -7.77 -11.67
N LEU A 68 -4.11 -6.56 -11.17
CA LEU A 68 -5.39 -5.89 -11.12
C LEU A 68 -5.67 -5.05 -12.36
N GLN A 69 -4.69 -4.92 -13.24
CA GLN A 69 -4.81 -4.13 -14.46
C GLN A 69 -5.19 -2.70 -14.13
N CYS A 70 -4.40 -2.09 -13.24
CA CYS A 70 -4.70 -0.75 -12.78
C CYS A 70 -3.40 0.04 -12.59
N GLN A 71 -3.54 1.28 -12.21
CA GLN A 71 -2.41 2.17 -11.95
C GLN A 71 -2.18 2.29 -10.45
N PRO A 72 -0.96 2.65 -10.03
CA PRO A 72 -0.72 2.82 -8.60
C PRO A 72 -1.68 3.79 -7.92
N GLY A 73 -2.09 4.84 -8.62
CA GLY A 73 -3.04 5.79 -8.05
C GLY A 73 -4.42 5.22 -7.81
N ASP A 74 -4.70 4.05 -8.38
CA ASP A 74 -5.98 3.39 -8.14
C ASP A 74 -5.98 2.63 -6.82
N ILE A 75 -4.80 2.29 -6.31
CA ILE A 75 -4.71 1.49 -5.10
C ILE A 75 -4.02 2.20 -3.94
N LEU A 76 -3.37 3.32 -4.21
CA LEU A 76 -2.65 4.07 -3.19
C LEU A 76 -3.14 5.51 -3.17
N GLU A 77 -3.05 6.15 -2.02
CA GLU A 77 -3.39 7.55 -1.93
C GLU A 77 -2.52 8.24 -0.89
N TYR A 78 -2.29 9.52 -1.12
CA TYR A 78 -1.57 10.35 -0.19
C TYR A 78 -2.55 10.84 0.87
N VAL A 79 -2.12 10.84 2.11
CA VAL A 79 -2.96 11.29 3.22
C VAL A 79 -2.25 12.46 3.89
N GLU A 80 -2.97 13.57 4.05
CA GLU A 80 -2.41 14.70 4.78
C GLU A 80 -2.14 14.29 6.21
N ALA A 81 -1.03 14.73 6.69
CA ALA A 81 -0.71 14.40 8.06
C ALA A 81 -1.68 15.11 8.95
N ASP A 82 -2.17 14.61 9.67
CA ASP A 82 -3.11 15.13 10.39
C ASP A 82 -3.16 16.09 11.01
N HIS A 83 -3.44 16.09 10.98
CA HIS A 83 -3.57 16.67 11.39
C HIS A 83 -3.98 17.53 11.93
N GLY A 84 -4.46 17.13 11.65
CA GLY A 84 -5.00 17.99 12.10
C GLY A 84 -4.57 18.96 12.80
N GLU A 85 -4.26 19.03 13.17
CA GLU A 85 -3.85 19.82 13.79
C GLU A 85 -3.21 20.76 13.29
N HIS A 86 -2.93 20.81 12.54
CA HIS A 86 -2.24 21.73 12.13
C HIS A 86 -2.83 22.60 11.34
N LYS A 87 -3.66 22.51 11.18
CA LYS A 87 -4.11 23.24 10.63
C LYS A 87 -4.33 24.33 10.93
N LYS A 88 -4.20 24.55 11.21
CA LYS A 88 -4.31 25.40 11.61
C LYS A 88 -3.74 26.18 11.58
N ASP A 89 -3.52 26.20 11.36
CA ASP A 89 -2.96 26.83 11.42
C ASP A 89 -2.77 27.34 11.14
#